data_5c243bb8b02c3f4374f7fc18c15a9af6
#
_entry.id   5c243bb8b02c3f4374f7fc18c15a9af6
#
_cell.length_a   1.000
_cell.length_b   1.000
_cell.length_c   1.000
_cell.angle_alpha   90.00
_cell.angle_beta   90.00
_cell.angle_gamma   90.00
#
_symmetry.space_group_name_H-M   'P 1'
#
loop_
_entity.id
_entity.type
_entity.pdbx_description
1 polymer ?
#
loop_
_entity_poly.entity_id
_entity_poly.type
_entity_poly.pdbx_seq_one_letter_code
_entity_poly.pdbx_strand_id
1 'polypeptide(L)'
;MNKILVDSSVWIGFFKGQEEAKQLFQLIDSNMICTNDLIMTELIPSLIHKNEIELVNILTSIEKVTIEIDWNGITQMQIQNLKNGLNRVGVPDLIIAQNAIQNKLALYSFDKHFELMKKGFGLTMFIGR
;
A
#
# COMPACT_ATOMS: atom_id res chain seq x y z
N MET A 1 9.97 -6.58 14.77
CA MET A 1 10.10 -5.25 14.16
C MET A 1 9.02 -5.07 13.11
N ASN A 2 8.29 -3.97 13.20
CA ASN A 2 7.17 -3.74 12.29
C ASN A 2 7.67 -3.28 10.93
N LYS A 3 7.19 -3.93 9.88
CA LYS A 3 7.50 -3.53 8.51
C LYS A 3 6.50 -2.50 8.01
N ILE A 4 6.84 -1.91 6.89
CA ILE A 4 6.05 -0.88 6.22
C ILE A 4 5.47 -1.47 4.95
N LEU A 5 4.15 -1.45 4.82
CA LEU A 5 3.48 -1.87 3.59
C LEU A 5 3.49 -0.69 2.62
N VAL A 6 4.11 -0.88 1.46
CA VAL A 6 4.30 0.20 0.48
C VAL A 6 3.27 0.07 -0.63
N ASP A 7 2.37 1.05 -0.71
CA ASP A 7 1.33 1.11 -1.72
C ASP A 7 1.89 1.37 -3.13
N SER A 8 1.14 0.98 -4.14
CA SER A 8 1.55 1.15 -5.54
C SER A 8 1.86 2.60 -5.89
N SER A 9 1.16 3.57 -5.31
CA SER A 9 1.40 4.99 -5.58
C SER A 9 2.84 5.41 -5.27
N VAL A 10 3.41 4.88 -4.18
CA VAL A 10 4.79 5.19 -3.80
C VAL A 10 5.78 4.51 -4.74
N TRP A 11 5.53 3.23 -5.08
CA TRP A 11 6.38 2.53 -6.05
C TRP A 11 6.41 3.24 -7.39
N ILE A 12 5.24 3.66 -7.90
CA ILE A 12 5.15 4.39 -9.16
C ILE A 12 5.95 5.69 -9.07
N GLY A 13 5.80 6.44 -7.98
CA GLY A 13 6.57 7.67 -7.77
C GLY A 13 8.07 7.41 -7.72
N PHE A 14 8.48 6.33 -7.06
CA PHE A 14 9.89 5.95 -6.97
C PHE A 14 10.47 5.62 -8.36
N PHE A 15 9.73 4.86 -9.17
CA PHE A 15 10.17 4.50 -10.52
C PHE A 15 10.26 5.72 -11.44
N LYS A 16 9.47 6.75 -11.17
CA LYS A 16 9.50 8.01 -11.94
C LYS A 16 10.53 9.01 -11.41
N GLY A 17 11.27 8.65 -10.36
CA GLY A 17 12.26 9.52 -9.75
C GLY A 17 11.69 10.70 -8.98
N GLN A 18 10.45 10.58 -8.48
CA GLN A 18 9.83 11.66 -7.71
C GLN A 18 10.52 11.82 -6.35
N GLU A 19 10.71 13.08 -5.97
CA GLU A 19 11.41 13.45 -4.74
C GLU A 19 10.75 12.85 -3.50
N GLU A 20 9.42 12.85 -3.46
CA GLU A 20 8.66 12.36 -2.32
C GLU A 20 8.88 10.86 -2.06
N ALA A 21 9.31 10.12 -3.09
CA ALA A 21 9.52 8.68 -3.01
C ALA A 21 10.98 8.28 -2.74
N LYS A 22 11.89 9.23 -2.64
CA LYS A 22 13.33 8.93 -2.48
C LYS A 22 13.65 8.11 -1.26
N GLN A 23 12.90 8.30 -0.19
CA GLN A 23 13.13 7.57 1.06
C GLN A 23 12.93 6.07 0.88
N LEU A 24 12.18 5.65 -0.12
CA LEU A 24 11.93 4.24 -0.39
C LEU A 24 13.23 3.47 -0.62
N PHE A 25 14.23 4.10 -1.26
CA PHE A 25 15.52 3.46 -1.49
C PHE A 25 16.16 2.96 -0.19
N GLN A 26 16.19 3.83 0.84
CA GLN A 26 16.76 3.46 2.14
C GLN A 26 15.95 2.38 2.83
N LEU A 27 14.63 2.42 2.69
CA LEU A 27 13.76 1.41 3.29
C LEU A 27 13.94 0.05 2.63
N ILE A 28 14.14 0.00 1.31
CA ILE A 28 14.46 -1.23 0.59
C ILE A 28 15.79 -1.78 1.11
N ASP A 29 16.81 -0.95 1.16
CA ASP A 29 18.15 -1.33 1.56
C ASP A 29 18.19 -1.88 3.00
N SER A 30 17.36 -1.32 3.87
CA SER A 30 17.25 -1.73 5.27
C SER A 30 16.31 -2.91 5.49
N ASN A 31 15.72 -3.45 4.43
CA ASN A 31 14.73 -4.54 4.51
C ASN A 31 13.56 -4.22 5.45
N MET A 32 13.08 -2.98 5.40
CA MET A 32 12.01 -2.48 6.29
C MET A 32 10.63 -2.54 5.65
N ILE A 33 10.53 -3.04 4.42
CA ILE A 33 9.27 -2.96 3.68
C ILE A 33 8.72 -4.34 3.34
N CYS A 34 7.42 -4.35 3.06
CA CYS A 34 6.72 -5.51 2.56
C CYS A 34 5.68 -5.09 1.53
N THR A 35 5.14 -6.08 0.85
CA THR A 35 4.10 -5.88 -0.15
C THR A 35 3.03 -6.98 0.01
N ASN A 36 2.03 -6.98 -0.84
CA ASN A 36 1.06 -8.05 -0.93
C ASN A 36 0.68 -8.30 -2.40
N ASP A 37 -0.08 -9.34 -2.63
CA ASP A 37 -0.43 -9.74 -4.00
C ASP A 37 -1.31 -8.71 -4.71
N LEU A 38 -2.13 -7.97 -3.99
CA LEU A 38 -2.95 -6.93 -4.60
C LEU A 38 -2.09 -5.80 -5.15
N ILE A 39 -1.14 -5.30 -4.35
CA ILE A 39 -0.22 -4.25 -4.77
C ILE A 39 0.63 -4.74 -5.96
N MET A 40 1.12 -5.97 -5.89
CA MET A 40 1.92 -6.55 -6.98
C MET A 40 1.11 -6.67 -8.27
N THR A 41 -0.17 -7.05 -8.15
CA THR A 41 -1.06 -7.16 -9.32
C THR A 41 -1.34 -5.80 -9.95
N GLU A 42 -1.32 -4.73 -9.17
CA GLU A 42 -1.45 -3.37 -9.70
C GLU A 42 -0.19 -2.90 -10.44
N LEU A 43 0.98 -3.36 -10.02
CA LEU A 43 2.26 -2.85 -10.54
C LEU A 43 2.84 -3.69 -11.67
N ILE A 44 2.86 -5.01 -11.53
CA ILE A 44 3.63 -5.88 -12.41
C ILE A 44 3.16 -5.89 -13.85
N PRO A 45 1.85 -5.91 -14.16
CA PRO A 45 1.42 -5.96 -15.56
C PRO A 45 1.96 -4.82 -16.40
N SER A 46 1.95 -3.59 -15.89
CA SER A 46 2.47 -2.43 -16.60
C SER A 46 3.97 -2.52 -16.79
N LEU A 47 4.70 -2.98 -15.77
CA LEU A 47 6.16 -3.10 -15.84
C LEU A 47 6.57 -4.15 -16.87
N ILE A 48 5.88 -5.28 -16.92
CA ILE A 48 6.16 -6.32 -17.91
C ILE A 48 5.85 -5.80 -19.31
N HIS A 49 4.74 -5.09 -19.47
CA HIS A 49 4.36 -4.50 -20.76
C HIS A 49 5.43 -3.55 -21.29
N LYS A 50 6.10 -2.83 -20.38
CA LYS A 50 7.17 -1.88 -20.73
C LYS A 50 8.56 -2.50 -20.73
N ASN A 51 8.67 -3.81 -20.56
CA ASN A 51 9.94 -4.54 -20.49
C ASN A 51 10.86 -4.08 -19.35
N GLU A 52 10.28 -3.62 -18.26
CA GLU A 52 11.02 -3.17 -17.07
C GLU A 52 11.35 -4.36 -16.15
N ILE A 53 12.12 -5.30 -16.67
CA ILE A 53 12.39 -6.58 -15.99
C ILE A 53 13.14 -6.38 -14.68
N GLU A 54 14.08 -5.43 -14.63
CA GLU A 54 14.84 -5.18 -13.41
C GLU A 54 13.93 -4.71 -12.26
N LEU A 55 12.95 -3.86 -12.58
CA LEU A 55 11.99 -3.39 -11.58
C LEU A 55 11.09 -4.52 -11.10
N VAL A 56 10.67 -5.41 -12.00
CA VAL A 56 9.91 -6.61 -11.63
C VAL A 56 10.72 -7.48 -10.67
N ASN A 57 12.02 -7.65 -10.95
CA ASN A 57 12.90 -8.46 -10.09
C ASN A 57 13.03 -7.84 -8.70
N ILE A 58 13.15 -6.52 -8.61
CA ILE A 58 13.18 -5.83 -7.31
C ILE A 58 11.89 -6.11 -6.55
N LEU A 59 10.74 -5.91 -7.19
CA LEU A 59 9.43 -6.11 -6.55
C LEU A 59 9.23 -7.54 -6.08
N THR A 60 9.60 -8.52 -6.90
CA THR A 60 9.40 -9.93 -6.55
C THR A 60 10.33 -10.39 -5.42
N SER A 61 11.38 -9.62 -5.12
CA SER A 61 12.27 -9.92 -3.99
C SER A 61 11.75 -9.39 -2.65
N ILE A 62 10.73 -8.53 -2.68
CA ILE A 62 10.19 -7.94 -1.45
C ILE A 62 9.32 -8.97 -0.73
N GLU A 63 9.42 -8.99 0.60
CA GLU A 63 8.60 -9.88 1.41
C GLU A 63 7.11 -9.62 1.20
N LYS A 64 6.35 -10.68 0.99
CA LYS A 64 4.89 -10.57 0.80
C LYS A 64 4.16 -10.93 2.08
N VAL A 65 3.16 -10.13 2.42
CA VAL A 65 2.23 -10.40 3.52
C VAL A 65 0.97 -10.99 2.91
N THR A 66 0.51 -12.12 3.46
CA THR A 66 -0.69 -12.78 2.98
C THR A 66 -1.91 -11.91 3.22
N ILE A 67 -2.78 -11.83 2.23
CA ILE A 67 -4.06 -11.14 2.35
C ILE A 67 -5.10 -12.13 2.83
N GLU A 68 -5.74 -11.82 3.95
CA GLU A 68 -6.87 -12.59 4.49
C GLU A 68 -8.06 -11.64 4.59
N ILE A 69 -8.93 -11.68 3.58
CA ILE A 69 -10.02 -10.73 3.48
C ILE A 69 -11.14 -11.09 4.45
N ASP A 70 -11.47 -10.18 5.34
CA ASP A 70 -12.69 -10.21 6.13
C ASP A 70 -13.72 -9.34 5.43
N TRP A 71 -14.60 -9.96 4.65
CA TRP A 71 -15.56 -9.24 3.83
C TRP A 71 -16.53 -8.42 4.66
N ASN A 72 -16.95 -8.93 5.81
CA ASN A 72 -17.81 -8.15 6.69
C ASN A 72 -17.09 -6.89 7.17
N GLY A 73 -15.82 -7.01 7.51
CA GLY A 73 -15.00 -5.87 7.88
C GLY A 73 -14.88 -4.85 6.75
N ILE A 74 -14.64 -5.30 5.53
CA ILE A 74 -14.59 -4.42 4.34
C ILE A 74 -15.92 -3.67 4.16
N THR A 75 -17.03 -4.39 4.29
CA THR A 75 -18.36 -3.78 4.19
C THR A 75 -18.56 -2.70 5.25
N GLN A 76 -18.18 -2.99 6.49
CA GLN A 76 -18.31 -2.02 7.58
C GLN A 76 -17.42 -0.79 7.37
N MET A 77 -16.21 -0.98 6.87
CA MET A 77 -15.32 0.14 6.53
C MET A 77 -15.97 1.05 5.50
N GLN A 78 -16.57 0.47 4.46
CA GLN A 78 -17.20 1.28 3.42
C GLN A 78 -18.44 2.01 3.92
N ILE A 79 -19.23 1.37 4.78
CA ILE A 79 -20.38 2.02 5.42
C ILE A 79 -19.89 3.24 6.20
N GLN A 80 -18.83 3.08 6.99
CA GLN A 80 -18.29 4.18 7.78
C GLN A 80 -17.75 5.30 6.90
N ASN A 81 -17.06 4.94 5.81
CA ASN A 81 -16.58 5.93 4.85
C ASN A 81 -17.71 6.79 4.28
N LEU A 82 -18.80 6.14 3.88
CA LEU A 82 -19.95 6.86 3.33
C LEU A 82 -20.58 7.78 4.38
N LYS A 83 -20.67 7.33 5.64
CA LYS A 83 -21.16 8.19 6.72
C LYS A 83 -20.27 9.41 6.93
N ASN A 84 -18.98 9.28 6.67
CA ASN A 84 -18.01 10.36 6.83
C ASN A 84 -17.81 11.19 5.56
N GLY A 85 -18.62 10.96 4.53
CA GLY A 85 -18.55 11.70 3.29
C GLY A 85 -17.48 11.23 2.32
N LEU A 86 -16.84 10.08 2.58
CA LEU A 86 -15.83 9.50 1.70
C LEU A 86 -16.51 8.52 0.74
N ASN A 87 -16.86 8.98 -0.45
CA ASN A 87 -17.66 8.20 -1.40
C ASN A 87 -16.89 7.70 -2.62
N ARG A 88 -15.55 7.82 -2.62
CA ARG A 88 -14.72 7.42 -3.77
C ARG A 88 -13.63 6.42 -3.41
N VAL A 89 -13.75 5.76 -2.27
CA VAL A 89 -12.78 4.75 -1.87
C VAL A 89 -13.16 3.43 -2.51
N GLY A 90 -12.27 2.88 -3.32
CA GLY A 90 -12.49 1.61 -3.99
C GLY A 90 -12.24 0.42 -3.08
N VAL A 91 -12.82 -0.71 -3.41
CA VAL A 91 -12.62 -1.95 -2.64
C VAL A 91 -11.15 -2.33 -2.54
N PRO A 92 -10.31 -2.21 -3.60
CA PRO A 92 -8.88 -2.52 -3.46
C PRO A 92 -8.19 -1.72 -2.36
N ASP A 93 -8.50 -0.45 -2.20
CA ASP A 93 -7.92 0.37 -1.14
C ASP A 93 -8.35 -0.11 0.24
N LEU A 94 -9.60 -0.55 0.37
CA LEU A 94 -10.08 -1.11 1.64
C LEU A 94 -9.36 -2.41 1.99
N ILE A 95 -9.09 -3.24 1.00
CA ILE A 95 -8.35 -4.49 1.20
C ILE A 95 -6.92 -4.18 1.65
N ILE A 96 -6.26 -3.21 1.03
CA ILE A 96 -4.91 -2.79 1.42
C ILE A 96 -4.91 -2.26 2.85
N ALA A 97 -5.86 -1.39 3.19
CA ALA A 97 -5.97 -0.85 4.54
C ALA A 97 -6.21 -1.96 5.56
N GLN A 98 -7.13 -2.88 5.28
CA GLN A 98 -7.41 -4.00 6.17
C GLN A 98 -6.19 -4.89 6.36
N ASN A 99 -5.46 -5.17 5.29
CA ASN A 99 -4.24 -5.97 5.34
C ASN A 99 -3.20 -5.34 6.27
N ALA A 100 -3.01 -4.01 6.15
CA ALA A 100 -2.08 -3.29 7.01
C ALA A 100 -2.54 -3.34 8.48
N ILE A 101 -3.81 -3.11 8.74
CA ILE A 101 -4.37 -3.10 10.10
C ILE A 101 -4.22 -4.48 10.74
N GLN A 102 -4.60 -5.54 10.03
CA GLN A 102 -4.54 -6.91 10.55
C GLN A 102 -3.12 -7.33 10.93
N ASN A 103 -2.13 -6.86 10.19
CA ASN A 103 -0.74 -7.24 10.39
C ASN A 103 0.06 -6.18 11.15
N LYS A 104 -0.60 -5.15 11.65
CA LYS A 104 0.02 -4.06 12.43
C LYS A 104 1.16 -3.39 11.67
N LEU A 105 0.95 -3.18 10.38
CA LEU A 105 1.91 -2.52 9.51
C LEU A 105 1.56 -1.05 9.36
N ALA A 106 2.59 -0.20 9.27
CA ALA A 106 2.38 1.16 8.81
C ALA A 106 2.20 1.12 7.29
N LEU A 107 1.29 1.92 6.76
CA LEU A 107 1.05 2.02 5.32
C LEU A 107 1.76 3.26 4.79
N TYR A 108 2.58 3.06 3.76
CA TYR A 108 3.25 4.15 3.04
C TYR A 108 2.51 4.35 1.72
N SER A 109 1.81 5.46 1.59
CA SER A 109 1.00 5.76 0.40
C SER A 109 0.95 7.26 0.16
N PHE A 110 0.84 7.64 -1.11
CA PHE A 110 0.57 9.02 -1.50
C PHE A 110 -0.91 9.28 -1.75
N ASP A 111 -1.74 8.24 -1.63
CA ASP A 111 -3.18 8.37 -1.85
C ASP A 111 -3.85 8.95 -0.60
N LYS A 112 -4.53 10.08 -0.79
CA LYS A 112 -5.20 10.79 0.29
C LYS A 112 -6.34 10.00 0.94
N HIS A 113 -6.92 9.03 0.23
CA HIS A 113 -8.01 8.22 0.78
C HIS A 113 -7.58 7.51 2.07
N PHE A 114 -6.35 6.99 2.11
CA PHE A 114 -5.85 6.32 3.31
C PHE A 114 -5.70 7.28 4.48
N GLU A 115 -5.19 8.48 4.21
CA GLU A 115 -5.02 9.50 5.25
C GLU A 115 -6.38 9.89 5.85
N LEU A 116 -7.41 9.99 5.00
CA LEU A 116 -8.75 10.33 5.44
C LEU A 116 -9.40 9.20 6.25
N MET A 117 -9.04 7.95 5.98
CA MET A 117 -9.59 6.79 6.67
C MET A 117 -8.91 6.48 8.00
N LYS A 118 -7.68 6.95 8.22
CA LYS A 118 -6.87 6.48 9.35
C LYS A 118 -7.53 6.65 10.72
N LYS A 119 -8.32 7.71 10.91
CA LYS A 119 -8.91 8.01 12.21
C LYS A 119 -10.00 7.02 12.62
N GLY A 120 -10.71 6.45 11.64
CA GLY A 120 -11.85 5.60 11.92
C GLY A 120 -11.52 4.14 12.11
N PHE A 121 -10.36 3.68 11.65
CA PHE A 121 -10.08 2.24 11.54
C PHE A 121 -8.80 1.79 12.23
N GLY A 122 -8.07 2.69 12.86
CA GLY A 122 -6.81 2.33 13.48
C GLY A 122 -5.69 2.08 12.48
N LEU A 123 -5.82 2.64 11.27
CA LEU A 123 -4.76 2.56 10.26
C LEU A 123 -3.62 3.50 10.64
N THR A 124 -2.39 2.96 10.64
CA THR A 124 -1.19 3.73 10.89
C THR A 124 -0.55 4.10 9.56
N MET A 125 -0.33 5.39 9.34
CA MET A 125 0.35 5.86 8.13
C MET A 125 1.83 6.07 8.41
N PHE A 126 2.69 5.58 7.49
CA PHE A 126 4.10 5.90 7.54
C PHE A 126 4.31 7.33 7.08
N ILE A 127 5.02 8.11 7.90
CA ILE A 127 5.33 9.51 7.57
C ILE A 127 6.79 9.58 7.15
N GLY A 128 7.01 9.80 5.84
CA GLY A 128 8.34 9.97 5.28
C GLY A 128 8.95 11.30 5.70
N ARG A 129 10.27 11.38 5.65
CA ARG A 129 11.01 12.60 5.96
C ARG A 129 11.61 13.21 4.71
#